data_cacdc3b32cc46be4c599271a26742e10
#
_entry.id   cacdc3b32cc46be4c599271a26742e10
#
_cell.length_a   1.000
_cell.length_b   1.000
_cell.length_c   1.000
_cell.angle_alpha   90.00
_cell.angle_beta   90.00
_cell.angle_gamma   90.00
#
_symmetry.space_group_name_H-M   'P 1'
#
loop_
_entity.id
_entity.type
_entity.pdbx_description
1 polymer ?
#
loop_
_entity_poly.entity_id
_entity_poly.type
_entity_poly.pdbx_seq_one_letter_code
_entity_poly.pdbx_strand_id
1 'polypeptide(L)'
;PRSQTVAGKLVDQAEAAGKLKAFANTSAKSLVIEDGRIRGVVTTRGTIMADHVVVCAGLWGRLIAEMAGEDLPVMPVDHPLTFFGPYDKFAGTGVEIGYPLLRDQGNAAYMRDTGDPKTAEGGQIEWGYYEEHNPRLVHPRDLLEKEQARLSPSQRDLDMEQVIEPLERAMELTPILGELGYNEGHSFNGLLQTTTDGGPSMGESQKVRGLWYCVGIWVKDGPGMGKLIADWMTDGRTEIDHA
;
A
#
# COMPACT_ATOMS: atom_id res chain seq x y z
N PRO A 1 -2.68 -7.00 -11.85
CA PRO A 1 -3.36 -8.00 -11.02
C PRO A 1 -4.30 -7.32 -10.04
N ARG A 2 -5.44 -7.93 -9.76
CA ARG A 2 -6.39 -7.47 -8.75
C ARG A 2 -5.88 -7.83 -7.36
N SER A 3 -5.14 -6.96 -6.73
CA SER A 3 -4.47 -7.18 -5.45
C SER A 3 -5.42 -7.61 -4.33
N GLN A 4 -6.57 -6.97 -4.23
CA GLN A 4 -7.60 -7.35 -3.24
C GLN A 4 -8.10 -8.78 -3.44
N THR A 5 -8.33 -9.19 -4.69
CA THR A 5 -8.77 -10.57 -5.00
C THR A 5 -7.69 -11.58 -4.64
N VAL A 6 -6.41 -11.26 -4.91
CA VAL A 6 -5.29 -12.14 -4.54
C VAL A 6 -5.21 -12.29 -3.01
N ALA A 7 -5.23 -11.17 -2.29
CA ALA A 7 -5.19 -11.18 -0.83
C ALA A 7 -6.38 -11.95 -0.24
N GLY A 8 -7.61 -11.69 -0.72
CA GLY A 8 -8.81 -12.42 -0.29
C GLY A 8 -8.69 -13.92 -0.49
N LYS A 9 -8.24 -14.37 -1.67
CA LYS A 9 -8.05 -15.82 -1.93
C LYS A 9 -7.01 -16.46 -1.03
N LEU A 10 -5.93 -15.76 -0.69
CA LEU A 10 -4.92 -16.28 0.25
C LEU A 10 -5.52 -16.45 1.65
N VAL A 11 -6.30 -15.47 2.11
CA VAL A 11 -7.03 -15.55 3.38
C VAL A 11 -8.01 -16.72 3.37
N ASP A 12 -8.88 -16.81 2.36
CA ASP A 12 -9.89 -17.88 2.23
C ASP A 12 -9.26 -19.28 2.26
N GLN A 13 -8.14 -19.47 1.56
CA GLN A 13 -7.41 -20.74 1.54
C GLN A 13 -6.81 -21.08 2.90
N ALA A 14 -6.23 -20.11 3.59
CA ALA A 14 -5.64 -20.31 4.91
C ALA A 14 -6.71 -20.60 5.98
N GLU A 15 -7.87 -19.93 5.90
CA GLU A 15 -9.01 -20.22 6.79
C GLU A 15 -9.62 -21.59 6.51
N ALA A 16 -9.82 -21.95 5.25
CA ALA A 16 -10.32 -23.27 4.85
C ALA A 16 -9.39 -24.41 5.31
N ALA A 17 -8.09 -24.16 5.34
CA ALA A 17 -7.10 -25.11 5.89
C ALA A 17 -7.05 -25.12 7.43
N GLY A 18 -7.84 -24.30 8.12
CA GLY A 18 -7.84 -24.17 9.58
C GLY A 18 -6.57 -23.56 10.17
N LYS A 19 -5.81 -22.82 9.34
CA LYS A 19 -4.52 -22.22 9.73
C LYS A 19 -4.59 -20.73 10.02
N LEU A 20 -5.72 -20.11 9.74
CA LEU A 20 -5.95 -18.67 9.93
C LEU A 20 -7.32 -18.43 10.58
N LYS A 21 -7.38 -17.36 11.38
CA LYS A 21 -8.63 -16.69 11.79
C LYS A 21 -8.47 -15.22 11.52
N ALA A 22 -9.29 -14.65 10.65
CA ALA A 22 -9.29 -13.23 10.34
C ALA A 22 -10.32 -12.48 11.22
N PHE A 23 -9.93 -11.33 11.75
CA PHE A 23 -10.79 -10.49 12.58
C PHE A 23 -10.84 -9.07 12.02
N ALA A 24 -11.92 -8.77 11.33
CA ALA A 24 -12.19 -7.40 10.88
C ALA A 24 -12.53 -6.47 12.06
N ASN A 25 -12.36 -5.15 11.86
CA ASN A 25 -12.67 -4.12 12.85
C ASN A 25 -12.00 -4.37 14.21
N THR A 26 -10.74 -4.83 14.17
CA THR A 26 -9.99 -5.22 15.38
C THR A 26 -8.62 -4.54 15.34
N SER A 27 -8.56 -3.31 15.85
CA SER A 27 -7.34 -2.50 15.85
C SER A 27 -6.43 -2.85 17.02
N ALA A 28 -5.12 -2.91 16.78
CA ALA A 28 -4.12 -3.00 17.84
C ALA A 28 -4.08 -1.69 18.65
N LYS A 29 -4.00 -1.81 19.97
CA LYS A 29 -3.93 -0.69 20.92
C LYS A 29 -2.58 -0.63 21.63
N SER A 30 -2.04 -1.77 22.00
CA SER A 30 -0.72 -1.91 22.62
C SER A 30 -0.20 -3.32 22.45
N LEU A 31 1.09 -3.49 22.68
CA LEU A 31 1.75 -4.78 22.73
C LEU A 31 1.81 -5.27 24.19
N VAL A 32 1.67 -6.58 24.41
CA VAL A 32 1.94 -7.22 25.70
C VAL A 32 3.37 -7.71 25.64
N ILE A 33 4.25 -7.07 26.41
CA ILE A 33 5.69 -7.39 26.46
C ILE A 33 6.07 -7.70 27.90
N GLU A 34 6.69 -8.86 28.10
CA GLU A 34 7.20 -9.32 29.40
C GLU A 34 8.64 -9.79 29.24
N ASP A 35 9.52 -9.32 30.07
CA ASP A 35 10.95 -9.69 30.10
C ASP A 35 11.63 -9.61 28.70
N GLY A 36 11.31 -8.55 27.94
CA GLY A 36 11.86 -8.33 26.61
C GLY A 36 11.35 -9.32 25.53
N ARG A 37 10.20 -9.95 25.79
CA ARG A 37 9.57 -10.86 24.86
C ARG A 37 8.12 -10.48 24.60
N ILE A 38 7.68 -10.60 23.36
CA ILE A 38 6.27 -10.43 23.00
C ILE A 38 5.43 -11.57 23.60
N ARG A 39 4.26 -11.23 24.13
CA ARG A 39 3.29 -12.18 24.67
C ARG A 39 1.92 -12.05 24.01
N GLY A 40 1.69 -10.98 23.28
CA GLY A 40 0.43 -10.77 22.61
C GLY A 40 0.17 -9.32 22.22
N VAL A 41 -1.06 -9.06 21.82
CA VAL A 41 -1.54 -7.77 21.37
C VAL A 41 -2.86 -7.43 22.06
N VAL A 42 -2.94 -6.26 22.68
CA VAL A 42 -4.22 -5.69 23.16
C VAL A 42 -4.92 -5.05 21.96
N THR A 43 -6.14 -5.44 21.73
CA THR A 43 -6.96 -4.93 20.63
C THR A 43 -8.21 -4.22 21.12
N THR A 44 -8.93 -3.57 20.20
CA THR A 44 -10.25 -2.98 20.49
C THR A 44 -11.30 -4.00 20.93
N ARG A 45 -11.06 -5.30 20.71
CA ARG A 45 -12.00 -6.40 21.00
C ARG A 45 -11.49 -7.40 22.02
N GLY A 46 -10.41 -7.07 22.71
CA GLY A 46 -9.80 -7.93 23.73
C GLY A 46 -8.33 -8.19 23.44
N THR A 47 -7.70 -8.97 24.30
CA THR A 47 -6.28 -9.32 24.18
C THR A 47 -6.13 -10.66 23.49
N ILE A 48 -5.23 -10.72 22.51
CA ILE A 48 -4.82 -11.94 21.83
C ILE A 48 -3.42 -12.29 22.33
N MET A 49 -3.30 -13.44 22.98
CA MET A 49 -2.01 -13.95 23.43
C MET A 49 -1.34 -14.76 22.32
N ALA A 50 -0.05 -14.53 22.10
CA ALA A 50 0.73 -15.21 21.07
C ALA A 50 2.22 -15.20 21.42
N ASP A 51 2.94 -16.26 21.04
CA ASP A 51 4.40 -16.36 21.22
C ASP A 51 5.18 -15.52 20.21
N HIS A 52 4.55 -15.23 19.04
CA HIS A 52 5.09 -14.40 17.98
C HIS A 52 4.02 -13.43 17.49
N VAL A 53 4.43 -12.22 17.15
CA VAL A 53 3.59 -11.20 16.51
C VAL A 53 4.32 -10.67 15.28
N VAL A 54 3.67 -10.70 14.13
CA VAL A 54 4.19 -10.13 12.88
C VAL A 54 3.43 -8.85 12.56
N VAL A 55 4.15 -7.75 12.45
CA VAL A 55 3.59 -6.43 12.12
C VAL A 55 3.58 -6.26 10.60
N CYS A 56 2.41 -6.37 9.99
CA CYS A 56 2.16 -6.12 8.56
C CYS A 56 1.29 -4.87 8.36
N ALA A 57 1.49 -3.85 9.19
CA ALA A 57 0.57 -2.71 9.31
C ALA A 57 0.81 -1.60 8.26
N GLY A 58 1.62 -1.85 7.23
CA GLY A 58 1.84 -0.91 6.12
C GLY A 58 2.20 0.49 6.60
N LEU A 59 1.43 1.49 6.20
CA LEU A 59 1.60 2.90 6.55
C LEU A 59 1.69 3.16 8.07
N TRP A 60 1.10 2.31 8.89
CA TRP A 60 1.06 2.43 10.34
C TRP A 60 2.06 1.53 11.08
N GLY A 61 2.92 0.82 10.34
CA GLY A 61 3.92 -0.09 10.92
C GLY A 61 4.85 0.59 11.91
N ARG A 62 5.24 1.84 11.61
CA ARG A 62 6.04 2.68 12.51
C ARG A 62 5.37 2.90 13.87
N LEU A 63 4.05 3.16 13.89
CA LEU A 63 3.32 3.37 15.15
C LEU A 63 3.28 2.12 16.04
N ILE A 64 3.26 0.94 15.43
CA ILE A 64 3.33 -0.32 16.19
C ILE A 64 4.75 -0.53 16.73
N ALA A 65 5.78 -0.21 15.95
CA ALA A 65 7.16 -0.29 16.41
C ALA A 65 7.44 0.67 17.59
N GLU A 66 6.87 1.87 17.56
CA GLU A 66 6.95 2.82 18.68
C GLU A 66 6.37 2.24 19.98
N MET A 67 5.35 1.37 19.91
CA MET A 67 4.82 0.66 21.09
C MET A 67 5.86 -0.31 21.71
N ALA A 68 6.82 -0.76 20.93
CA ALA A 68 7.96 -1.58 21.37
C ALA A 68 9.21 -0.75 21.69
N GLY A 69 9.11 0.58 21.60
CA GLY A 69 10.25 1.50 21.81
C GLY A 69 11.25 1.48 20.66
N GLU A 70 10.84 1.09 19.46
CA GLU A 70 11.64 1.08 18.24
C GLU A 70 11.15 2.14 17.26
N ASP A 71 12.04 2.61 16.39
CA ASP A 71 11.73 3.52 15.30
C ASP A 71 12.02 2.82 13.96
N LEU A 72 10.96 2.53 13.22
CA LEU A 72 11.11 1.98 11.88
C LEU A 72 11.18 3.11 10.85
N PRO A 73 12.14 3.08 9.92
CA PRO A 73 12.32 4.10 8.89
C PRO A 73 11.30 3.92 7.75
N VAL A 74 10.02 3.83 8.09
CA VAL A 74 8.91 3.69 7.16
C VAL A 74 8.00 4.89 7.28
N MET A 75 7.79 5.59 6.17
CA MET A 75 6.96 6.79 6.11
C MET A 75 5.94 6.69 4.98
N PRO A 76 4.72 7.15 5.20
CA PRO A 76 3.77 7.42 4.12
C PRO A 76 4.28 8.56 3.24
N VAL A 77 4.10 8.43 1.93
CA VAL A 77 4.44 9.44 0.93
C VAL A 77 3.27 9.65 0.00
N ASP A 78 3.02 10.89 -0.37
CA ASP A 78 1.99 11.27 -1.33
C ASP A 78 2.25 10.60 -2.70
N HIS A 79 1.18 10.08 -3.29
CA HIS A 79 1.22 9.42 -4.60
C HIS A 79 -0.04 9.79 -5.40
N PRO A 80 0.00 10.86 -6.17
CA PRO A 80 -1.13 11.32 -6.94
C PRO A 80 -1.58 10.33 -8.00
N LEU A 81 -2.89 10.18 -8.13
CA LEU A 81 -3.53 9.41 -9.17
C LEU A 81 -4.65 10.26 -9.80
N THR A 82 -4.50 10.55 -11.07
CA THR A 82 -5.43 11.39 -11.82
C THR A 82 -6.15 10.61 -12.90
N PHE A 83 -7.35 11.05 -13.24
CA PHE A 83 -8.20 10.44 -14.25
C PHE A 83 -8.59 11.47 -15.32
N PHE A 84 -8.56 11.04 -16.57
CA PHE A 84 -8.88 11.84 -17.75
C PHE A 84 -9.93 11.14 -18.58
N GLY A 85 -10.90 11.87 -19.08
CA GLY A 85 -11.94 11.31 -19.89
C GLY A 85 -13.33 11.83 -19.55
N PRO A 86 -14.38 11.26 -20.15
CA PRO A 86 -14.43 9.95 -20.83
C PRO A 86 -13.75 9.93 -22.21
N TYR A 87 -13.34 8.74 -22.66
CA TYR A 87 -12.74 8.49 -23.96
C TYR A 87 -13.51 7.39 -24.72
N ASP A 88 -14.23 7.78 -25.72
CA ASP A 88 -15.18 6.92 -26.45
C ASP A 88 -14.51 5.73 -27.15
N LYS A 89 -13.22 5.82 -27.48
CA LYS A 89 -12.48 4.71 -28.11
C LYS A 89 -12.34 3.49 -27.22
N PHE A 90 -12.58 3.61 -25.92
CA PHE A 90 -12.62 2.46 -25.01
C PHE A 90 -13.97 1.73 -25.02
N ALA A 91 -14.99 2.28 -25.71
CA ALA A 91 -16.28 1.62 -25.81
C ALA A 91 -16.18 0.27 -26.53
N GLY A 92 -16.87 -0.73 -25.98
CA GLY A 92 -16.92 -2.07 -26.57
C GLY A 92 -15.74 -2.98 -26.26
N THR A 93 -14.75 -2.54 -25.44
CA THR A 93 -13.65 -3.41 -25.02
C THR A 93 -14.15 -4.55 -24.12
N GLY A 94 -15.26 -4.36 -23.41
CA GLY A 94 -15.90 -5.37 -22.54
C GLY A 94 -15.03 -5.85 -21.37
N VAL A 95 -13.87 -5.24 -21.16
CA VAL A 95 -12.89 -5.60 -20.14
C VAL A 95 -12.52 -4.37 -19.31
N GLU A 96 -12.01 -4.61 -18.13
CA GLU A 96 -11.58 -3.57 -17.20
C GLU A 96 -10.33 -2.81 -17.71
N ILE A 97 -9.45 -3.51 -18.43
CA ILE A 97 -8.26 -2.96 -19.08
C ILE A 97 -8.19 -3.53 -20.48
N GLY A 98 -8.33 -2.69 -21.50
CA GLY A 98 -8.37 -3.10 -22.90
C GLY A 98 -7.05 -2.89 -23.65
N TYR A 99 -6.16 -2.04 -23.12
CA TYR A 99 -4.93 -1.64 -23.78
C TYR A 99 -3.70 -1.94 -22.90
N PRO A 100 -2.50 -2.02 -23.49
CA PRO A 100 -1.27 -2.17 -22.72
C PRO A 100 -1.06 -1.01 -21.74
N LEU A 101 -0.60 -1.33 -20.53
CA LEU A 101 -0.15 -0.33 -19.59
C LEU A 101 1.12 0.36 -20.13
N LEU A 102 1.13 1.68 -20.11
CA LEU A 102 2.28 2.49 -20.50
C LEU A 102 3.08 2.90 -19.25
N ARG A 103 4.40 2.74 -19.31
CA ARG A 103 5.32 3.22 -18.30
C ARG A 103 6.32 4.17 -18.95
N ASP A 104 6.33 5.42 -18.50
CA ASP A 104 7.33 6.41 -18.84
C ASP A 104 8.40 6.47 -17.75
N GLN A 105 9.51 5.79 -17.97
CA GLN A 105 10.59 5.72 -16.99
C GLN A 105 11.34 7.05 -16.85
N GLY A 106 11.41 7.85 -17.91
CA GLY A 106 12.11 9.14 -17.90
C GLY A 106 11.42 10.17 -17.00
N ASN A 107 10.09 10.10 -16.91
CA ASN A 107 9.27 10.98 -16.07
C ASN A 107 8.68 10.27 -14.84
N ALA A 108 9.15 9.06 -14.53
CA ALA A 108 8.65 8.23 -13.42
C ALA A 108 7.12 8.08 -13.41
N ALA A 109 6.48 8.14 -14.61
CA ALA A 109 5.04 8.14 -14.77
C ALA A 109 4.52 6.81 -15.33
N TYR A 110 3.25 6.56 -15.12
CA TYR A 110 2.55 5.42 -15.67
C TYR A 110 1.10 5.77 -16.01
N MET A 111 0.53 5.05 -16.96
CA MET A 111 -0.88 5.21 -17.31
C MET A 111 -1.48 3.92 -17.83
N ARG A 112 -2.80 3.81 -17.71
CA ARG A 112 -3.59 2.74 -18.30
C ARG A 112 -5.02 3.22 -18.57
N ASP A 113 -5.73 2.48 -19.41
CA ASP A 113 -7.17 2.65 -19.52
C ASP A 113 -7.90 2.00 -18.33
N THR A 114 -9.11 2.47 -18.06
CA THR A 114 -10.02 1.89 -17.05
C THR A 114 -11.10 0.99 -17.68
N GLY A 115 -10.95 0.64 -18.95
CA GLY A 115 -11.84 -0.25 -19.67
C GLY A 115 -13.09 0.41 -20.26
N ASP A 116 -14.13 -0.39 -20.52
CA ASP A 116 -15.35 0.05 -21.18
C ASP A 116 -16.10 1.11 -20.35
N PRO A 117 -16.53 2.24 -20.95
CA PRO A 117 -17.34 3.28 -20.31
C PRO A 117 -18.66 2.79 -19.68
N LYS A 118 -19.11 1.59 -20.03
CA LYS A 118 -20.29 0.98 -19.40
C LYS A 118 -20.04 0.44 -18.00
N THR A 119 -18.79 0.31 -17.58
CA THR A 119 -18.44 0.00 -16.20
C THR A 119 -18.45 1.28 -15.35
N ALA A 120 -18.65 1.16 -14.04
CA ALA A 120 -18.81 2.32 -13.15
C ALA A 120 -17.62 3.28 -13.16
N GLU A 121 -16.41 2.79 -13.46
CA GLU A 121 -15.16 3.54 -13.48
C GLU A 121 -14.49 3.50 -14.86
N GLY A 122 -15.20 3.01 -15.88
CA GLY A 122 -14.65 2.82 -17.21
C GLY A 122 -14.60 4.09 -18.06
N GLY A 123 -13.93 3.96 -19.20
CA GLY A 123 -13.86 5.02 -20.19
C GLY A 123 -12.85 6.13 -19.91
N GLN A 124 -11.92 5.92 -18.98
CA GLN A 124 -10.96 6.94 -18.58
C GLN A 124 -9.52 6.45 -18.79
N ILE A 125 -8.58 7.38 -18.80
CA ILE A 125 -7.16 7.12 -18.64
C ILE A 125 -6.79 7.47 -17.20
N GLU A 126 -6.33 6.48 -16.47
CA GLU A 126 -5.68 6.63 -15.17
C GLU A 126 -4.22 6.98 -15.40
N TRP A 127 -3.76 8.08 -14.83
CA TRP A 127 -2.38 8.52 -14.87
C TRP A 127 -1.85 8.80 -13.47
N GLY A 128 -0.65 8.31 -13.20
CA GLY A 128 0.05 8.53 -11.93
C GLY A 128 1.54 8.70 -12.15
N TYR A 129 2.21 9.28 -11.16
CA TYR A 129 3.66 9.41 -11.20
C TYR A 129 4.26 9.20 -9.80
N TYR A 130 5.56 8.91 -9.77
CA TYR A 130 6.33 8.81 -8.55
C TYR A 130 7.18 10.08 -8.40
N GLU A 131 6.97 10.81 -7.31
CA GLU A 131 7.80 11.96 -6.99
C GLU A 131 9.14 11.49 -6.42
N GLU A 132 10.19 11.64 -7.22
CA GLU A 132 11.52 11.13 -6.88
C GLU A 132 12.42 12.21 -6.26
N HIS A 133 12.11 13.50 -6.46
CA HIS A 133 13.00 14.59 -6.08
C HIS A 133 12.56 15.32 -4.81
N ASN A 134 11.27 15.46 -4.59
CA ASN A 134 10.71 16.16 -3.43
C ASN A 134 9.47 15.45 -2.89
N PRO A 135 9.60 14.20 -2.43
CA PRO A 135 8.47 13.43 -1.94
C PRO A 135 7.84 14.10 -0.71
N ARG A 136 6.54 14.30 -0.73
CA ARG A 136 5.80 14.82 0.41
C ARG A 136 5.53 13.71 1.41
N LEU A 137 6.28 13.70 2.49
CA LEU A 137 6.13 12.73 3.57
C LEU A 137 4.98 13.13 4.50
N VAL A 138 4.24 12.14 4.95
CA VAL A 138 3.12 12.32 5.90
C VAL A 138 3.41 11.50 7.14
N HIS A 139 3.30 12.10 8.34
CA HIS A 139 3.47 11.31 9.55
C HIS A 139 2.25 10.40 9.78
N PRO A 140 2.42 9.11 10.12
CA PRO A 140 1.29 8.18 10.29
C PRO A 140 0.28 8.61 11.34
N ARG A 141 0.67 9.37 12.36
CA ARG A 141 -0.25 9.92 13.39
C ARG A 141 -1.24 10.92 12.80
N ASP A 142 -0.80 11.72 11.81
CA ASP A 142 -1.66 12.72 11.17
C ASP A 142 -2.78 12.06 10.36
N LEU A 143 -2.57 10.80 9.94
CA LEU A 143 -3.60 10.01 9.27
C LEU A 143 -4.67 9.54 10.27
N LEU A 144 -4.29 9.15 11.48
CA LEU A 144 -5.24 8.65 12.49
C LEU A 144 -6.26 9.71 12.91
N GLU A 145 -5.87 10.98 13.01
CA GLU A 145 -6.77 12.07 13.37
C GLU A 145 -7.84 12.32 12.31
N LYS A 146 -7.51 12.11 11.04
CA LYS A 146 -8.40 12.27 9.88
C LYS A 146 -9.20 11.00 9.54
N GLU A 147 -8.73 9.86 9.99
CA GLU A 147 -9.26 8.54 9.67
C GLU A 147 -10.71 8.35 10.10
N GLN A 148 -11.13 8.99 11.19
CA GLN A 148 -12.49 8.87 11.74
C GLN A 148 -13.56 9.43 10.80
N ALA A 149 -13.19 10.20 9.79
CA ALA A 149 -14.10 10.85 8.84
C ALA A 149 -14.11 10.22 7.43
N ARG A 150 -13.21 9.28 7.12
CA ARG A 150 -13.04 8.74 5.75
C ARG A 150 -13.08 7.21 5.72
N LEU A 151 -13.69 6.65 4.67
CA LEU A 151 -13.72 5.20 4.42
C LEU A 151 -12.33 4.64 4.07
N SER A 152 -11.43 5.46 3.55
CA SER A 152 -10.07 5.10 3.20
C SER A 152 -9.10 6.19 3.66
N PRO A 153 -8.40 6.01 4.78
CA PRO A 153 -7.48 7.01 5.31
C PRO A 153 -6.22 7.21 4.44
N SER A 154 -5.95 6.27 3.54
CA SER A 154 -4.86 6.36 2.56
C SER A 154 -5.22 7.15 1.30
N GLN A 155 -6.46 7.61 1.17
CA GLN A 155 -6.91 8.50 0.11
C GLN A 155 -7.09 9.92 0.66
N ARG A 156 -6.47 10.87 -0.01
CA ARG A 156 -6.50 12.31 0.34
C ARG A 156 -6.94 13.11 -0.87
N ASP A 157 -7.32 14.36 -0.63
CA ASP A 157 -7.62 15.27 -1.72
C ASP A 157 -6.36 15.52 -2.54
N LEU A 158 -6.50 15.58 -3.85
CA LEU A 158 -5.41 15.85 -4.76
C LEU A 158 -4.95 17.32 -4.63
N ASP A 159 -3.64 17.51 -4.56
CA ASP A 159 -3.03 18.81 -4.69
C ASP A 159 -2.52 19.00 -6.13
N MET A 160 -3.23 19.79 -6.91
CA MET A 160 -2.88 20.03 -8.32
C MET A 160 -1.54 20.73 -8.50
N GLU A 161 -1.08 21.54 -7.55
CA GLU A 161 0.25 22.19 -7.64
C GLU A 161 1.38 21.15 -7.72
N GLN A 162 1.17 19.99 -7.07
CA GLN A 162 2.11 18.86 -7.12
C GLN A 162 2.10 18.14 -8.47
N VAL A 163 0.98 18.20 -9.20
CA VAL A 163 0.70 17.34 -10.36
C VAL A 163 0.96 18.05 -11.69
N ILE A 164 0.80 19.37 -11.76
CA ILE A 164 0.80 20.13 -13.01
C ILE A 164 2.08 19.91 -13.82
N GLU A 165 3.24 20.15 -13.24
CA GLU A 165 4.51 20.01 -13.96
C GLU A 165 4.81 18.61 -14.47
N PRO A 166 4.68 17.53 -13.64
CA PRO A 166 4.82 16.15 -14.13
C PRO A 166 3.79 15.78 -15.21
N LEU A 167 2.58 16.31 -15.12
CA LEU A 167 1.53 16.08 -16.10
C LEU A 167 1.84 16.75 -17.45
N GLU A 168 2.33 17.98 -17.45
CA GLU A 168 2.75 18.68 -18.66
C GLU A 168 3.83 17.89 -19.41
N ARG A 169 4.82 17.35 -18.70
CA ARG A 169 5.82 16.47 -19.29
C ARG A 169 5.22 15.17 -19.85
N ALA A 170 4.24 14.60 -19.16
CA ALA A 170 3.55 13.40 -19.64
C ALA A 170 2.75 13.65 -20.92
N MET A 171 2.20 14.85 -21.10
CA MET A 171 1.46 15.25 -22.30
C MET A 171 2.36 15.34 -23.55
N GLU A 172 3.66 15.54 -23.41
CA GLU A 172 4.59 15.46 -24.54
C GLU A 172 4.61 14.06 -25.16
N LEU A 173 4.57 13.02 -24.33
CA LEU A 173 4.50 11.62 -24.76
C LEU A 173 3.07 11.18 -25.10
N THR A 174 2.10 11.69 -24.37
CA THR A 174 0.68 11.29 -24.45
C THR A 174 -0.22 12.53 -24.57
N PRO A 175 -0.27 13.18 -25.74
CA PRO A 175 -1.04 14.42 -25.95
C PRO A 175 -2.53 14.27 -25.68
N ILE A 176 -3.06 13.05 -25.78
CA ILE A 176 -4.48 12.75 -25.54
C ILE A 176 -4.94 13.16 -24.11
N LEU A 177 -4.06 13.19 -23.14
CA LEU A 177 -4.40 13.63 -21.77
C LEU A 177 -4.87 15.10 -21.76
N GLY A 178 -4.25 15.97 -22.59
CA GLY A 178 -4.66 17.36 -22.77
C GLY A 178 -5.96 17.54 -23.52
N GLU A 179 -6.35 16.57 -24.38
CA GLU A 179 -7.60 16.60 -25.14
C GLU A 179 -8.80 16.10 -24.33
N LEU A 180 -8.56 15.18 -23.39
CA LEU A 180 -9.58 14.47 -22.61
C LEU A 180 -9.96 15.28 -21.39
N GLY A 181 -10.12 16.20 -20.97
CA GLY A 181 -10.52 16.84 -19.69
C GLY A 181 -10.18 16.02 -18.43
N TYR A 182 -9.72 16.71 -17.47
CA TYR A 182 -9.41 16.17 -16.13
C TYR A 182 -10.70 15.86 -15.36
N ASN A 183 -10.75 14.69 -14.71
CA ASN A 183 -11.87 14.28 -13.86
C ASN A 183 -11.51 14.42 -12.38
N GLU A 184 -11.85 15.58 -11.80
CA GLU A 184 -11.59 15.88 -10.39
C GLU A 184 -12.28 14.89 -9.45
N GLY A 185 -13.50 14.49 -9.77
CA GLY A 185 -14.32 13.62 -8.88
C GLY A 185 -13.75 12.21 -8.70
N HIS A 186 -12.93 11.74 -9.63
CA HIS A 186 -12.26 10.44 -9.54
C HIS A 186 -10.79 10.54 -9.13
N SER A 187 -10.19 11.71 -9.26
CA SER A 187 -8.77 11.91 -8.95
C SER A 187 -8.54 12.06 -7.45
N PHE A 188 -7.45 11.52 -6.96
CA PHE A 188 -7.12 11.58 -5.55
C PHE A 188 -5.60 11.47 -5.32
N ASN A 189 -5.17 11.81 -4.13
CA ASN A 189 -3.82 11.55 -3.67
C ASN A 189 -3.84 10.28 -2.80
N GLY A 190 -3.27 9.18 -3.31
CA GLY A 190 -3.04 7.98 -2.55
C GLY A 190 -1.81 8.13 -1.66
N LEU A 191 -1.63 7.20 -0.73
CA LEU A 191 -0.42 7.14 0.07
C LEU A 191 0.29 5.82 -0.20
N LEU A 192 1.56 5.91 -0.55
CA LEU A 192 2.48 4.79 -0.56
C LEU A 192 3.26 4.76 0.75
N GLN A 193 3.78 3.61 1.12
CA GLN A 193 4.80 3.51 2.14
C GLN A 193 6.18 3.52 1.48
N THR A 194 7.10 4.28 2.04
CA THR A 194 8.50 4.30 1.60
C THR A 194 9.43 4.05 2.76
N THR A 195 10.61 3.56 2.45
CA THR A 195 11.74 3.37 3.37
C THR A 195 12.92 4.18 2.88
N THR A 196 13.95 4.33 3.68
CA THR A 196 15.12 5.12 3.33
C THR A 196 15.94 4.56 2.17
N ASP A 197 15.83 3.26 1.92
CA ASP A 197 16.56 2.52 0.87
C ASP A 197 15.64 2.00 -0.25
N GLY A 198 14.33 2.26 -0.15
CA GLY A 198 13.33 1.77 -1.09
C GLY A 198 13.03 0.27 -0.97
N GLY A 199 13.69 -0.43 -0.05
CA GLY A 199 13.49 -1.86 0.22
C GLY A 199 12.52 -2.12 1.38
N PRO A 200 12.09 -3.37 1.60
CA PRO A 200 11.25 -3.73 2.72
C PRO A 200 12.00 -3.72 4.04
N SER A 201 11.37 -3.26 5.11
CA SER A 201 11.84 -3.42 6.48
C SER A 201 11.30 -4.73 7.05
N MET A 202 12.16 -5.77 7.11
CA MET A 202 11.77 -7.11 7.52
C MET A 202 12.75 -7.70 8.54
N GLY A 203 12.22 -8.46 9.49
CA GLY A 203 13.02 -9.18 10.47
C GLY A 203 12.46 -9.16 11.87
N GLU A 204 13.14 -9.84 12.79
CA GLU A 204 12.81 -9.80 14.21
C GLU A 204 13.26 -8.47 14.83
N SER A 205 12.46 -7.95 15.74
CA SER A 205 12.77 -6.77 16.55
C SER A 205 14.12 -6.94 17.26
N GLN A 206 14.91 -5.89 17.28
CA GLN A 206 16.19 -5.87 18.04
C GLN A 206 15.99 -5.75 19.55
N LYS A 207 14.80 -5.31 19.98
CA LYS A 207 14.49 -5.07 21.39
C LYS A 207 13.56 -6.09 22.01
N VAL A 208 12.64 -6.65 21.19
CA VAL A 208 11.55 -7.50 21.71
C VAL A 208 11.55 -8.84 20.96
N ARG A 209 12.01 -9.89 21.62
CA ARG A 209 12.01 -11.24 21.03
C ARG A 209 10.61 -11.70 20.66
N GLY A 210 10.48 -12.34 19.52
CA GLY A 210 9.21 -12.83 18.99
C GLY A 210 8.35 -11.77 18.31
N LEU A 211 8.73 -10.49 18.35
CA LEU A 211 8.12 -9.43 17.58
C LEU A 211 8.83 -9.31 16.23
N TRP A 212 8.09 -9.40 15.14
CA TRP A 212 8.61 -9.37 13.78
C TRP A 212 7.98 -8.23 12.99
N TYR A 213 8.74 -7.64 12.09
CA TYR A 213 8.29 -6.61 11.17
C TYR A 213 8.28 -7.14 9.73
N CYS A 214 7.28 -6.76 8.97
CA CYS A 214 7.13 -7.05 7.55
C CYS A 214 6.40 -5.86 6.92
N VAL A 215 7.09 -4.74 6.79
CA VAL A 215 6.56 -3.43 6.37
C VAL A 215 7.43 -2.81 5.28
N GLY A 216 6.98 -1.72 4.65
CA GLY A 216 7.68 -1.14 3.51
C GLY A 216 7.55 -2.00 2.25
N ILE A 217 6.53 -2.86 2.17
CA ILE A 217 6.36 -3.85 1.10
C ILE A 217 5.29 -3.36 0.13
N TRP A 218 5.62 -3.37 -1.14
CA TRP A 218 4.67 -3.05 -2.18
C TRP A 218 3.79 -4.26 -2.49
N VAL A 219 2.57 -3.97 -2.95
CA VAL A 219 1.56 -5.01 -3.25
C VAL A 219 2.07 -6.13 -4.15
N LYS A 220 2.92 -5.81 -5.13
CA LYS A 220 3.51 -6.81 -6.05
C LYS A 220 4.40 -7.84 -5.34
N ASP A 221 5.02 -7.45 -4.23
CA ASP A 221 6.01 -8.26 -3.51
C ASP A 221 5.38 -9.05 -2.34
N GLY A 222 4.15 -8.67 -1.94
CA GLY A 222 3.48 -9.18 -0.75
C GLY A 222 3.49 -10.70 -0.57
N PRO A 223 3.10 -11.51 -1.58
CA PRO A 223 3.10 -12.97 -1.43
C PRO A 223 4.51 -13.56 -1.25
N GLY A 224 5.51 -13.01 -1.97
CA GLY A 224 6.90 -13.44 -1.84
C GLY A 224 7.47 -13.09 -0.46
N MET A 225 7.24 -11.88 0.01
CA MET A 225 7.69 -11.43 1.32
C MET A 225 6.98 -12.17 2.46
N GLY A 226 5.70 -12.49 2.28
CA GLY A 226 4.96 -13.33 3.23
C GLY A 226 5.56 -14.73 3.37
N LYS A 227 5.96 -15.35 2.24
CA LYS A 227 6.68 -16.62 2.27
C LYS A 227 8.03 -16.48 2.96
N LEU A 228 8.80 -15.48 2.59
CA LEU A 228 10.15 -15.25 3.12
C LEU A 228 10.15 -15.06 4.64
N ILE A 229 9.24 -14.25 5.19
CA ILE A 229 9.15 -14.05 6.65
C ILE A 229 8.72 -15.33 7.35
N ALA A 230 7.81 -16.11 6.76
CA ALA A 230 7.37 -17.38 7.31
C ALA A 230 8.51 -18.41 7.38
N ASP A 231 9.30 -18.54 6.32
CA ASP A 231 10.49 -19.40 6.28
C ASP A 231 11.52 -18.96 7.33
N TRP A 232 11.77 -17.64 7.43
CA TRP A 232 12.71 -17.12 8.41
C TRP A 232 12.29 -17.38 9.84
N MET A 233 11.01 -17.20 10.15
CA MET A 233 10.47 -17.49 11.49
C MET A 233 10.49 -18.98 11.84
N THR A 234 10.36 -19.86 10.84
CA THR A 234 10.27 -21.32 11.03
C THR A 234 11.63 -21.98 11.05
N ASP A 235 12.49 -21.62 10.09
CA ASP A 235 13.75 -22.30 9.82
C ASP A 235 14.98 -21.51 10.33
N GLY A 236 14.76 -20.30 10.84
CA GLY A 236 15.81 -19.40 11.32
C GLY A 236 16.68 -18.80 10.21
N ARG A 237 16.30 -19.00 8.94
CA ARG A 237 17.03 -18.49 7.76
C ARG A 237 16.07 -18.29 6.60
N THR A 238 16.53 -17.51 5.63
CA THR A 238 15.84 -17.32 4.35
C THR A 238 16.71 -17.79 3.19
N GLU A 239 16.12 -17.94 2.01
CA GLU A 239 16.85 -18.23 0.76
C GLU A 239 17.55 -16.98 0.20
N ILE A 240 17.20 -15.79 0.69
CA ILE A 240 17.74 -14.51 0.26
C ILE A 240 18.74 -14.04 1.32
N ASP A 241 19.92 -13.63 0.89
CA ASP A 241 20.89 -12.96 1.73
C ASP A 241 20.29 -11.63 2.23
N HIS A 242 20.30 -11.43 3.54
CA HIS A 242 19.69 -10.29 4.23
C HIS A 242 20.70 -9.56 5.11
N ALA A 243 21.98 -9.72 4.81
CA ALA A 243 23.07 -9.06 5.51
C ALA A 243 23.14 -7.55 5.21
#